data_ddbf35b287d1199c25d7af145f268e58
#
_entry.id   ddbf35b287d1199c25d7af145f268e58
#
_cell.length_a   1.000
_cell.length_b   1.000
_cell.length_c   1.000
_cell.angle_alpha   90.00
_cell.angle_beta   90.00
_cell.angle_gamma   90.00
#
_symmetry.space_group_name_H-M   'P 1'
#
loop_
_entity.id
_entity.type
_entity.pdbx_description
1 polymer ?
#
loop_
_entity_poly.entity_id
_entity_poly.type
_entity_poly.pdbx_seq_one_letter_code
_entity_poly.pdbx_strand_id
1 'polypeptide(L)'
;MNRLEFIKASFAIVGLSQLQPDKSMNTDPHLLIGKGNPRLVGKNYALLPEADKAFQEMSASAQKQGITIKVVSSYRSFEKQKNIWNNKFLRFKSQGMDDEAAIDKIIEYSTLPGTSRHHWGTDIDIIDAGPPEEGDVLLPQKFHDDGPYNTLRQWMETHAKEYGFLLPYNRDENRTGFKYEPWHYSYAPKSIPMLNQYLELDHRELILSSDLNGADGLDQEFLESYIKTHVMGIEPSLL
;
A
#
# COMPACT_ATOMS: atom_id res chain seq x y z
N MET A 1 -65.08 -8.25 -18.08
CA MET A 1 -64.71 -8.36 -16.66
C MET A 1 -63.24 -8.66 -16.59
N ASN A 2 -62.45 -7.64 -16.29
CA ASN A 2 -61.00 -7.70 -16.33
C ASN A 2 -60.45 -7.90 -14.91
N ARG A 3 -59.64 -8.93 -14.73
CA ARG A 3 -58.83 -9.09 -13.52
C ARG A 3 -57.40 -8.70 -13.88
N LEU A 4 -57.00 -7.51 -13.47
CA LEU A 4 -55.61 -7.12 -13.33
C LEU A 4 -55.14 -7.61 -11.96
N GLU A 5 -54.27 -8.62 -11.94
CA GLU A 5 -53.52 -8.96 -10.74
C GLU A 5 -52.27 -8.13 -10.69
N PHE A 6 -52.20 -7.30 -9.66
CA PHE A 6 -51.03 -6.47 -9.31
C PHE A 6 -50.00 -7.37 -8.62
N ILE A 7 -48.93 -7.70 -9.32
CA ILE A 7 -47.77 -8.33 -8.71
C ILE A 7 -47.01 -7.22 -7.94
N LYS A 8 -47.15 -7.21 -6.63
CA LYS A 8 -46.31 -6.42 -5.75
C LYS A 8 -44.92 -7.06 -5.68
N ALA A 9 -43.98 -6.58 -6.48
CA ALA A 9 -42.59 -6.87 -6.30
C ALA A 9 -42.09 -6.13 -5.03
N SER A 10 -41.91 -6.86 -3.96
CA SER A 10 -41.23 -6.34 -2.75
C SER A 10 -39.73 -6.18 -3.05
N PHE A 11 -39.30 -4.97 -3.37
CA PHE A 11 -37.90 -4.62 -3.33
C PHE A 11 -37.45 -4.62 -1.88
N ALA A 12 -36.71 -5.66 -1.48
CA ALA A 12 -35.95 -5.62 -0.27
C ALA A 12 -34.83 -4.57 -0.47
N ILE A 13 -35.01 -3.40 0.10
CA ILE A 13 -33.95 -2.43 0.27
C ILE A 13 -32.96 -3.05 1.27
N VAL A 14 -31.93 -3.69 0.74
CA VAL A 14 -30.75 -4.01 1.55
C VAL A 14 -30.16 -2.67 1.94
N GLY A 15 -30.39 -2.28 3.18
CA GLY A 15 -29.82 -1.05 3.76
C GLY A 15 -28.30 -1.12 3.62
N LEU A 16 -27.73 -0.23 2.81
CA LEU A 16 -26.35 0.16 2.98
C LEU A 16 -26.25 0.75 4.38
N SER A 17 -25.86 -0.09 5.36
CA SER A 17 -25.37 0.42 6.61
C SER A 17 -24.14 1.27 6.25
N GLN A 18 -24.27 2.57 6.35
CA GLN A 18 -23.13 3.46 6.35
C GLN A 18 -22.21 2.96 7.46
N LEU A 19 -21.08 2.37 7.08
CA LEU A 19 -19.99 2.11 8.00
C LEU A 19 -19.53 3.50 8.47
N GLN A 20 -20.08 3.92 9.61
CA GLN A 20 -19.51 5.06 10.32
C GLN A 20 -18.09 4.67 10.68
N PRO A 21 -17.09 5.51 10.40
CA PRO A 21 -15.73 5.24 10.83
C PRO A 21 -15.76 5.07 12.34
N ASP A 22 -15.28 3.92 12.80
CA ASP A 22 -15.14 3.63 14.24
C ASP A 22 -14.14 4.63 14.82
N LYS A 23 -14.66 5.69 15.46
CA LYS A 23 -13.88 6.74 16.12
C LYS A 23 -13.11 6.24 17.35
N SER A 24 -13.16 4.95 17.66
CA SER A 24 -12.57 4.37 18.87
C SER A 24 -11.16 3.79 18.68
N MET A 25 -10.63 3.69 17.46
CA MET A 25 -9.26 3.21 17.24
C MET A 25 -8.25 4.35 17.33
N ASN A 26 -7.87 4.71 18.55
CA ASN A 26 -6.67 5.51 18.77
C ASN A 26 -5.45 4.58 18.60
N THR A 27 -4.92 4.49 17.38
CA THR A 27 -3.73 3.69 17.10
C THR A 27 -2.51 4.38 17.70
N ASP A 28 -1.67 3.63 18.42
CA ASP A 28 -0.39 4.16 18.91
C ASP A 28 0.40 4.80 17.75
N PRO A 29 0.78 6.09 17.84
CA PRO A 29 1.56 6.80 16.82
C PRO A 29 2.80 6.04 16.35
N HIS A 30 3.46 5.30 17.26
CA HIS A 30 4.61 4.47 16.90
C HIS A 30 4.27 3.32 15.96
N LEU A 31 3.06 2.77 16.03
CA LEU A 31 2.62 1.75 15.05
C LEU A 31 2.47 2.35 13.66
N LEU A 32 1.94 3.58 13.56
CA LEU A 32 1.70 4.26 12.28
C LEU A 32 2.99 4.59 11.52
N ILE A 33 4.09 4.77 12.24
CA ILE A 33 5.41 5.02 11.64
C ILE A 33 6.33 3.78 11.61
N GLY A 34 5.82 2.61 11.97
CA GLY A 34 6.57 1.35 11.93
C GLY A 34 7.56 1.13 13.08
N LYS A 35 7.53 1.96 14.14
CA LYS A 35 8.37 1.83 15.35
C LYS A 35 7.72 0.98 16.45
N GLY A 36 6.43 0.69 16.34
CA GLY A 36 5.71 -0.14 17.30
C GLY A 36 5.82 -1.63 17.02
N ASN A 37 5.08 -2.43 17.81
CA ASN A 37 5.00 -3.87 17.67
C ASN A 37 3.55 -4.31 17.37
N PRO A 38 3.08 -4.21 16.14
CA PRO A 38 1.71 -4.58 15.78
C PRO A 38 1.50 -6.09 15.89
N ARG A 39 0.26 -6.49 16.23
CA ARG A 39 -0.14 -7.90 16.14
C ARG A 39 -0.30 -8.28 14.67
N LEU A 40 0.63 -9.05 14.15
CA LEU A 40 0.63 -9.51 12.77
C LEU A 40 0.45 -11.02 12.69
N VAL A 41 -0.14 -11.47 11.59
CA VAL A 41 -0.36 -12.88 11.26
C VAL A 41 0.00 -13.12 9.79
N GLY A 42 0.07 -14.40 9.38
CA GLY A 42 0.37 -14.82 8.00
C GLY A 42 1.46 -15.89 7.97
N LYS A 43 1.58 -16.57 6.82
CA LYS A 43 2.63 -17.57 6.56
C LYS A 43 3.52 -17.06 5.43
N ASN A 44 4.78 -16.77 5.75
CA ASN A 44 5.78 -16.17 4.85
C ASN A 44 5.48 -14.70 4.48
N TYR A 45 4.55 -14.05 5.13
CA TYR A 45 4.23 -12.63 5.07
C TYR A 45 3.68 -12.20 6.44
N ALA A 46 3.45 -10.91 6.64
CA ALA A 46 2.95 -10.38 7.90
C ALA A 46 1.92 -9.27 7.63
N LEU A 47 0.66 -9.49 8.07
CA LEU A 47 -0.47 -8.56 7.91
C LEU A 47 -1.24 -8.44 9.22
N LEU A 48 -2.03 -7.38 9.36
CA LEU A 48 -3.08 -7.31 10.38
C LEU A 48 -4.07 -8.47 10.20
N PRO A 49 -4.66 -9.03 11.27
CA PRO A 49 -5.54 -10.19 11.17
C PRO A 49 -6.69 -10.04 10.18
N GLU A 50 -7.29 -8.84 10.10
CA GLU A 50 -8.39 -8.58 9.19
C GLU A 50 -7.92 -8.50 7.72
N ALA A 51 -6.76 -7.89 7.48
CA ALA A 51 -6.15 -7.83 6.15
C ALA A 51 -5.71 -9.23 5.68
N ASP A 52 -5.15 -10.05 6.57
CA ASP A 52 -4.78 -11.43 6.30
C ASP A 52 -6.00 -12.28 5.91
N LYS A 53 -7.10 -12.18 6.68
CA LYS A 53 -8.33 -12.90 6.35
C LYS A 53 -8.84 -12.55 4.94
N ALA A 54 -8.93 -11.26 4.63
CA ALA A 54 -9.36 -10.80 3.31
C ALA A 54 -8.40 -11.25 2.19
N PHE A 55 -7.09 -11.21 2.46
CA PHE A 55 -6.07 -11.71 1.53
C PHE A 55 -6.19 -13.21 1.25
N GLN A 56 -6.45 -14.02 2.27
CA GLN A 56 -6.64 -15.47 2.10
C GLN A 56 -7.88 -15.77 1.26
N GLU A 57 -9.00 -15.07 1.48
CA GLU A 57 -10.22 -15.19 0.68
C GLU A 57 -9.97 -14.80 -0.79
N MET A 58 -9.27 -13.69 -1.01
CA MET A 58 -8.86 -13.21 -2.33
C MET A 58 -7.96 -14.21 -3.05
N SER A 59 -6.92 -14.69 -2.36
CA SER A 59 -5.96 -15.67 -2.89
C SER A 59 -6.63 -17.00 -3.25
N ALA A 60 -7.56 -17.48 -2.41
CA ALA A 60 -8.32 -18.69 -2.69
C ALA A 60 -9.26 -18.54 -3.92
N SER A 61 -9.77 -17.33 -4.16
CA SER A 61 -10.57 -17.03 -5.36
C SER A 61 -9.71 -16.99 -6.63
N ALA A 62 -8.56 -16.33 -6.58
CA ALA A 62 -7.59 -16.29 -7.69
C ALA A 62 -7.12 -17.69 -8.08
N GLN A 63 -6.88 -18.56 -7.09
CA GLN A 63 -6.43 -19.93 -7.32
C GLN A 63 -7.45 -20.78 -8.09
N LYS A 64 -8.76 -20.55 -7.91
CA LYS A 64 -9.79 -21.22 -8.71
C LYS A 64 -9.71 -20.89 -10.21
N GLN A 65 -9.04 -19.81 -10.56
CA GLN A 65 -8.80 -19.36 -11.92
C GLN A 65 -7.34 -19.62 -12.38
N GLY A 66 -6.60 -20.45 -11.64
CA GLY A 66 -5.24 -20.87 -11.99
C GLY A 66 -4.14 -19.87 -11.62
N ILE A 67 -4.46 -18.81 -10.85
CA ILE A 67 -3.49 -17.79 -10.42
C ILE A 67 -3.08 -18.07 -8.98
N THR A 68 -1.77 -18.21 -8.72
CA THR A 68 -1.23 -18.43 -7.38
C THR A 68 -0.58 -17.16 -6.85
N ILE A 69 -1.31 -16.38 -6.05
CA ILE A 69 -0.78 -15.12 -5.51
C ILE A 69 0.33 -15.42 -4.50
N LYS A 70 1.51 -14.85 -4.75
CA LYS A 70 2.67 -14.86 -3.84
C LYS A 70 2.95 -13.45 -3.34
N VAL A 71 3.06 -13.30 -2.02
CA VAL A 71 3.49 -12.03 -1.41
C VAL A 71 5.01 -11.93 -1.44
N VAL A 72 5.51 -10.86 -2.04
CA VAL A 72 6.95 -10.50 -2.12
C VAL A 72 7.34 -9.61 -0.96
N SER A 73 6.45 -8.68 -0.59
CA SER A 73 6.64 -7.76 0.54
C SER A 73 5.30 -7.53 1.24
N SER A 74 5.34 -7.35 2.55
CA SER A 74 4.19 -7.03 3.40
C SER A 74 4.62 -6.07 4.50
N TYR A 75 4.26 -6.29 5.76
CA TYR A 75 4.70 -5.43 6.86
C TYR A 75 6.22 -5.18 6.82
N ARG A 76 6.56 -3.92 7.04
CA ARG A 76 7.94 -3.44 7.10
C ARG A 76 8.09 -2.51 8.29
N SER A 77 8.99 -2.85 9.21
CA SER A 77 9.30 -1.98 10.36
C SER A 77 10.03 -0.71 9.91
N PHE A 78 10.03 0.31 10.77
CA PHE A 78 10.82 1.53 10.57
C PHE A 78 12.29 1.21 10.31
N GLU A 79 12.90 0.34 11.13
CA GLU A 79 14.30 -0.04 11.01
C GLU A 79 14.61 -0.73 9.68
N LYS A 80 13.71 -1.61 9.21
CA LYS A 80 13.89 -2.23 7.89
C LYS A 80 13.83 -1.19 6.77
N GLN A 81 12.91 -0.22 6.84
CA GLN A 81 12.81 0.86 5.86
C GLN A 81 14.01 1.80 5.93
N LYS A 82 14.50 2.12 7.13
CA LYS A 82 15.73 2.90 7.35
C LYS A 82 16.94 2.24 6.69
N ASN A 83 17.10 0.94 6.86
CA ASN A 83 18.17 0.21 6.20
C ASN A 83 18.09 0.24 4.67
N ILE A 84 16.88 0.14 4.10
CA ILE A 84 16.66 0.29 2.65
C ILE A 84 17.05 1.70 2.19
N TRP A 85 16.62 2.73 2.90
CA TRP A 85 16.93 4.13 2.63
C TRP A 85 18.44 4.37 2.66
N ASN A 86 19.09 4.05 3.79
CA ASN A 86 20.52 4.28 3.99
C ASN A 86 21.37 3.54 2.95
N ASN A 87 21.03 2.30 2.61
CA ASN A 87 21.75 1.53 1.59
C ASN A 87 21.61 2.15 0.19
N LYS A 88 20.39 2.64 -0.16
CA LYS A 88 20.17 3.33 -1.43
C LYS A 88 20.93 4.66 -1.46
N PHE A 89 20.89 5.44 -0.38
CA PHE A 89 21.60 6.71 -0.28
C PHE A 89 23.10 6.51 -0.50
N LEU A 90 23.74 5.61 0.25
CA LEU A 90 25.16 5.31 0.09
C LEU A 90 25.52 4.82 -1.32
N ARG A 91 24.65 4.01 -1.92
CA ARG A 91 24.83 3.56 -3.31
C ARG A 91 24.82 4.73 -4.30
N PHE A 92 23.87 5.66 -4.19
CA PHE A 92 23.79 6.80 -5.10
C PHE A 92 24.92 7.80 -4.86
N LYS A 93 25.33 8.01 -3.59
CA LYS A 93 26.54 8.78 -3.26
C LYS A 93 27.80 8.18 -3.90
N SER A 94 27.94 6.85 -3.89
CA SER A 94 29.08 6.17 -4.53
C SER A 94 29.06 6.30 -6.07
N GLN A 95 27.92 6.65 -6.66
CA GLN A 95 27.76 6.96 -8.09
C GLN A 95 28.01 8.44 -8.42
N GLY A 96 28.39 9.25 -7.43
CA GLY A 96 28.76 10.66 -7.58
C GLY A 96 27.58 11.65 -7.45
N MET A 97 26.41 11.21 -7.01
CA MET A 97 25.28 12.11 -6.73
C MET A 97 25.55 12.94 -5.47
N ASP A 98 25.11 14.19 -5.43
CA ASP A 98 25.01 14.95 -4.19
C ASP A 98 23.87 14.43 -3.31
N ASP A 99 23.62 15.06 -2.17
CA ASP A 99 22.65 14.56 -1.20
C ASP A 99 21.21 14.74 -1.73
N GLU A 100 20.92 15.90 -2.33
CA GLU A 100 19.60 16.22 -2.89
C GLU A 100 19.24 15.27 -4.04
N ALA A 101 20.13 15.11 -5.02
CA ALA A 101 19.94 14.18 -6.13
C ALA A 101 19.80 12.70 -5.66
N ALA A 102 20.53 12.31 -4.61
CA ALA A 102 20.40 10.97 -4.04
C ALA A 102 19.04 10.77 -3.36
N ILE A 103 18.55 11.77 -2.62
CA ILE A 103 17.22 11.76 -1.99
C ILE A 103 16.13 11.67 -3.06
N ASP A 104 16.16 12.56 -4.06
CA ASP A 104 15.21 12.57 -5.17
C ASP A 104 15.17 11.23 -5.89
N LYS A 105 16.34 10.62 -6.12
CA LYS A 105 16.42 9.30 -6.76
C LYS A 105 15.85 8.18 -5.89
N ILE A 106 15.96 8.28 -4.58
CA ILE A 106 15.38 7.30 -3.66
C ILE A 106 13.86 7.39 -3.68
N ILE A 107 13.30 8.59 -3.59
CA ILE A 107 11.85 8.80 -3.45
C ILE A 107 11.05 8.50 -4.72
N GLU A 108 11.70 8.23 -5.84
CA GLU A 108 10.99 7.72 -7.04
C GLU A 108 10.24 6.41 -6.77
N TYR A 109 10.82 5.51 -5.96
CA TYR A 109 10.29 4.15 -5.69
C TYR A 109 10.47 3.68 -4.24
N SER A 110 10.90 4.55 -3.34
CA SER A 110 11.12 4.18 -1.93
C SER A 110 10.65 5.28 -1.01
N THR A 111 9.91 4.87 0.00
CA THR A 111 9.42 5.80 1.01
C THR A 111 10.51 6.23 1.97
N LEU A 112 10.42 7.47 2.46
CA LEU A 112 11.11 7.91 3.66
C LEU A 112 10.72 6.99 4.83
N PRO A 113 11.65 6.56 5.69
CA PRO A 113 11.32 5.77 6.88
C PRO A 113 10.28 6.49 7.76
N GLY A 114 9.27 5.74 8.19
CA GLY A 114 8.12 6.29 8.93
C GLY A 114 6.95 6.76 8.07
N THR A 115 7.08 6.75 6.72
CA THR A 115 6.01 7.16 5.80
C THR A 115 5.47 6.02 4.95
N SER A 116 6.01 4.82 5.10
CA SER A 116 5.62 3.67 4.30
C SER A 116 4.27 3.10 4.72
N ARG A 117 3.37 2.88 3.77
CA ARG A 117 2.10 2.17 4.02
C ARG A 117 2.32 0.73 4.51
N HIS A 118 3.44 0.10 4.15
CA HIS A 118 3.83 -1.21 4.69
C HIS A 118 4.05 -1.21 6.22
N HIS A 119 4.22 -0.06 6.87
CA HIS A 119 4.30 0.03 8.33
C HIS A 119 2.99 -0.37 9.02
N TRP A 120 1.87 -0.31 8.32
CA TRP A 120 0.54 -0.53 8.87
C TRP A 120 0.12 -2.01 8.88
N GLY A 121 0.85 -2.87 8.13
CA GLY A 121 0.47 -4.27 7.98
C GLY A 121 -0.83 -4.46 7.18
N THR A 122 -1.18 -3.52 6.34
CA THR A 122 -2.35 -3.49 5.45
C THR A 122 -1.98 -3.66 3.99
N ASP A 123 -0.71 -3.49 3.66
CA ASP A 123 -0.22 -3.38 2.28
C ASP A 123 0.65 -4.58 1.89
N ILE A 124 0.49 -5.02 0.65
CA ILE A 124 1.18 -6.16 0.06
C ILE A 124 1.73 -5.82 -1.33
N ASP A 125 2.94 -6.31 -1.62
CA ASP A 125 3.48 -6.40 -2.96
C ASP A 125 3.38 -7.87 -3.40
N ILE A 126 2.73 -8.12 -4.55
CA ILE A 126 2.37 -9.46 -5.00
C ILE A 126 2.82 -9.77 -6.43
N ILE A 127 3.08 -11.05 -6.68
CA ILE A 127 3.30 -11.62 -8.02
C ILE A 127 2.49 -12.91 -8.18
N ASP A 128 2.42 -13.44 -9.41
CA ASP A 128 1.98 -14.83 -9.64
C ASP A 128 3.18 -15.78 -9.45
N ALA A 129 2.99 -16.80 -8.63
CA ALA A 129 4.00 -17.82 -8.36
C ALA A 129 4.08 -18.90 -9.47
N GLY A 130 3.19 -18.88 -10.46
CA GLY A 130 3.19 -19.85 -11.57
C GLY A 130 4.40 -19.68 -12.50
N PRO A 131 4.70 -18.48 -13.01
CA PRO A 131 5.86 -18.22 -13.84
C PRO A 131 7.19 -18.27 -13.06
N PRO A 132 8.32 -18.60 -13.73
CA PRO A 132 9.66 -18.49 -13.13
C PRO A 132 9.97 -17.05 -12.68
N GLU A 133 10.59 -16.92 -11.50
CA GLU A 133 11.06 -15.64 -10.99
C GLU A 133 12.46 -15.33 -11.53
N GLU A 134 12.60 -14.28 -12.33
CA GLU A 134 13.86 -13.88 -12.93
C GLU A 134 14.18 -12.41 -12.60
N GLY A 135 15.36 -12.15 -12.04
CA GLY A 135 15.82 -10.79 -11.71
C GLY A 135 14.89 -10.04 -10.76
N ASP A 136 14.74 -8.73 -10.95
CA ASP A 136 13.78 -7.94 -10.18
C ASP A 136 12.35 -8.28 -10.65
N VAL A 137 11.55 -8.80 -9.72
CA VAL A 137 10.17 -9.23 -10.02
C VAL A 137 9.17 -8.07 -9.98
N LEU A 138 9.49 -6.97 -9.29
CA LEU A 138 8.64 -5.80 -9.14
C LEU A 138 8.99 -4.71 -10.16
N LEU A 139 8.82 -5.05 -11.44
CA LEU A 139 9.01 -4.14 -12.57
C LEU A 139 7.70 -3.99 -13.33
N PRO A 140 7.20 -2.77 -13.63
CA PRO A 140 5.90 -2.56 -14.29
C PRO A 140 5.73 -3.38 -15.59
N GLN A 141 6.78 -3.50 -16.41
CA GLN A 141 6.71 -4.25 -17.66
C GLN A 141 6.42 -5.75 -17.48
N LYS A 142 6.71 -6.33 -16.31
CA LYS A 142 6.37 -7.74 -16.01
C LYS A 142 4.87 -7.97 -15.78
N PHE A 143 4.12 -6.89 -15.56
CA PHE A 143 2.68 -6.93 -15.28
C PHE A 143 1.83 -6.53 -16.50
N HIS A 144 2.42 -6.31 -17.67
CA HIS A 144 1.72 -5.90 -18.89
C HIS A 144 2.12 -6.72 -20.09
N ASP A 145 1.32 -6.64 -21.15
CA ASP A 145 1.54 -7.27 -22.43
C ASP A 145 1.84 -8.78 -22.28
N ASP A 146 2.99 -9.24 -22.73
CA ASP A 146 3.44 -10.63 -22.61
C ASP A 146 4.19 -10.90 -21.28
N GLY A 147 4.16 -9.95 -20.34
CA GLY A 147 4.82 -10.09 -19.03
C GLY A 147 4.23 -11.21 -18.18
N PRO A 148 5.07 -11.89 -17.38
CA PRO A 148 4.68 -13.09 -16.64
C PRO A 148 3.56 -12.88 -15.64
N TYR A 149 3.34 -11.65 -15.17
CA TYR A 149 2.32 -11.32 -14.16
C TYR A 149 1.13 -10.55 -14.74
N ASN A 150 0.99 -10.47 -16.07
CA ASN A 150 -0.12 -9.75 -16.71
C ASN A 150 -1.50 -10.35 -16.35
N THR A 151 -1.61 -11.68 -16.33
CA THR A 151 -2.85 -12.37 -15.95
C THR A 151 -3.25 -12.06 -14.51
N LEU A 152 -2.30 -12.08 -13.57
CA LEU A 152 -2.54 -11.66 -12.19
C LEU A 152 -3.02 -10.20 -12.12
N ARG A 153 -2.35 -9.27 -12.80
CA ARG A 153 -2.74 -7.85 -12.82
C ARG A 153 -4.19 -7.65 -13.29
N GLN A 154 -4.56 -8.28 -14.41
CA GLN A 154 -5.92 -8.19 -14.96
C GLN A 154 -6.97 -8.75 -14.00
N TRP A 155 -6.65 -9.86 -13.34
CA TRP A 155 -7.50 -10.46 -12.32
C TRP A 155 -7.66 -9.52 -11.12
N MET A 156 -6.57 -8.96 -10.63
CA MET A 156 -6.58 -8.01 -9.51
C MET A 156 -7.37 -6.73 -9.82
N GLU A 157 -7.22 -6.15 -11.02
CA GLU A 157 -8.00 -4.98 -11.46
C GLU A 157 -9.51 -5.24 -11.43
N THR A 158 -9.91 -6.48 -11.70
CA THR A 158 -11.32 -6.85 -11.72
C THR A 158 -11.87 -7.18 -10.33
N HIS A 159 -11.09 -7.87 -9.50
CA HIS A 159 -11.60 -8.56 -8.32
C HIS A 159 -11.05 -8.03 -6.98
N ALA A 160 -9.89 -7.39 -6.92
CA ALA A 160 -9.25 -7.03 -5.66
C ALA A 160 -10.17 -6.19 -4.75
N LYS A 161 -10.95 -5.29 -5.34
CA LYS A 161 -11.90 -4.42 -4.62
C LYS A 161 -13.00 -5.20 -3.88
N GLU A 162 -13.40 -6.36 -4.37
CA GLU A 162 -14.41 -7.22 -3.74
C GLU A 162 -13.93 -7.72 -2.36
N TYR A 163 -12.61 -7.81 -2.18
CA TYR A 163 -11.93 -8.20 -0.95
C TYR A 163 -11.38 -7.01 -0.15
N GLY A 164 -11.72 -5.78 -0.54
CA GLY A 164 -11.28 -4.55 0.12
C GLY A 164 -9.85 -4.11 -0.23
N PHE A 165 -9.19 -4.72 -1.22
CA PHE A 165 -7.87 -4.31 -1.68
C PHE A 165 -7.98 -3.33 -2.85
N LEU A 166 -7.27 -2.20 -2.74
CA LEU A 166 -7.18 -1.16 -3.77
C LEU A 166 -5.71 -0.90 -4.14
N LEU A 167 -5.49 -0.41 -5.36
CA LEU A 167 -4.16 -0.08 -5.91
C LEU A 167 -3.83 1.39 -5.60
N PRO A 168 -2.98 1.71 -4.59
CA PRO A 168 -2.70 3.10 -4.23
C PRO A 168 -1.94 3.85 -5.32
N TYR A 169 -1.02 3.20 -6.01
CA TYR A 169 -0.12 3.81 -6.99
C TYR A 169 -0.52 3.41 -8.40
N ASN A 170 -1.72 3.85 -8.82
CA ASN A 170 -2.30 3.57 -10.12
C ASN A 170 -1.69 4.43 -11.26
N ARG A 171 -2.25 4.33 -12.49
CA ARG A 171 -1.80 5.06 -13.68
C ARG A 171 -2.48 6.41 -13.89
N ASP A 172 -3.19 6.96 -12.91
CA ASP A 172 -3.79 8.28 -13.06
C ASP A 172 -2.68 9.33 -13.21
N GLU A 173 -2.67 10.01 -14.35
CA GLU A 173 -1.67 11.04 -14.69
C GLU A 173 -1.80 12.31 -13.81
N ASN A 174 -2.94 12.50 -13.16
CA ASN A 174 -3.15 13.62 -12.23
C ASN A 174 -2.63 13.31 -10.82
N ARG A 175 -2.26 12.06 -10.55
CA ARG A 175 -1.71 11.66 -9.27
C ARG A 175 -0.25 12.10 -9.14
N THR A 176 0.12 12.58 -7.98
CA THR A 176 1.50 12.89 -7.60
C THR A 176 2.16 11.70 -6.90
N GLY A 177 3.39 11.86 -6.45
CA GLY A 177 4.10 10.90 -5.60
C GLY A 177 4.72 9.72 -6.37
N PHE A 178 4.65 8.54 -5.77
CA PHE A 178 5.34 7.36 -6.30
C PHE A 178 4.84 6.97 -7.69
N LYS A 179 5.75 6.41 -8.49
CA LYS A 179 5.43 5.87 -9.81
C LYS A 179 4.42 4.73 -9.71
N TYR A 180 3.84 4.35 -10.85
CA TYR A 180 2.90 3.24 -10.95
C TYR A 180 3.48 1.93 -10.47
N GLU A 181 2.78 1.25 -9.55
CA GLU A 181 3.19 -0.03 -8.95
C GLU A 181 2.06 -1.06 -9.07
N PRO A 182 1.98 -1.82 -10.18
CA PRO A 182 0.90 -2.80 -10.41
C PRO A 182 0.86 -3.97 -9.42
N TRP A 183 1.89 -4.12 -8.61
CA TRP A 183 2.02 -5.17 -7.59
C TRP A 183 1.51 -4.75 -6.21
N HIS A 184 1.40 -3.43 -5.93
CA HIS A 184 1.17 -2.89 -4.60
C HIS A 184 -0.33 -2.72 -4.34
N TYR A 185 -0.85 -3.45 -3.39
CA TYR A 185 -2.26 -3.39 -2.99
C TYR A 185 -2.41 -3.09 -1.51
N SER A 186 -3.39 -2.26 -1.17
CA SER A 186 -3.69 -1.80 0.18
C SER A 186 -5.08 -2.25 0.62
N TYR A 187 -5.19 -2.82 1.82
CA TYR A 187 -6.47 -3.19 2.43
C TYR A 187 -7.18 -1.95 2.99
N ALA A 188 -8.05 -1.36 2.18
CA ALA A 188 -8.72 -0.08 2.40
C ALA A 188 -9.48 0.03 3.74
N PRO A 189 -10.21 -1.01 4.22
CA PRO A 189 -10.97 -0.90 5.48
C PRO A 189 -10.11 -0.58 6.71
N LYS A 190 -8.80 -0.85 6.67
CA LYS A 190 -7.85 -0.51 7.75
C LYS A 190 -6.91 0.61 7.36
N SER A 191 -6.43 0.65 6.12
CA SER A 191 -5.45 1.64 5.71
C SER A 191 -6.01 3.07 5.64
N ILE A 192 -7.29 3.26 5.28
CA ILE A 192 -7.93 4.59 5.27
C ILE A 192 -7.99 5.20 6.70
N PRO A 193 -8.57 4.55 7.73
CA PRO A 193 -8.57 5.13 9.06
C PRO A 193 -7.16 5.29 9.65
N MET A 194 -6.19 4.44 9.28
CA MET A 194 -4.79 4.60 9.70
C MET A 194 -4.12 5.80 9.02
N LEU A 195 -4.39 6.04 7.74
CA LEU A 195 -3.91 7.24 7.05
C LEU A 195 -4.45 8.51 7.70
N ASN A 196 -5.74 8.56 8.01
CA ASN A 196 -6.34 9.72 8.66
C ASN A 196 -5.67 10.04 10.02
N GLN A 197 -5.39 9.01 10.82
CA GLN A 197 -4.66 9.19 12.09
C GLN A 197 -3.18 9.56 11.85
N TYR A 198 -2.54 8.98 10.83
CA TYR A 198 -1.18 9.30 10.46
C TYR A 198 -1.01 10.78 10.09
N LEU A 199 -1.96 11.36 9.36
CA LEU A 199 -1.90 12.77 8.93
C LEU A 199 -2.05 13.78 10.09
N GLU A 200 -2.52 13.34 11.27
CA GLU A 200 -2.63 14.15 12.49
C GLU A 200 -1.35 14.15 13.35
N LEU A 201 -0.31 13.35 12.96
CA LEU A 201 0.92 13.21 13.73
C LEU A 201 1.86 14.40 13.56
N ASP A 202 2.66 14.68 14.59
CA ASP A 202 3.89 15.46 14.45
C ASP A 202 4.98 14.59 13.79
N HIS A 203 5.00 14.63 12.46
CA HIS A 203 5.90 13.79 11.66
C HIS A 203 7.37 14.10 11.91
N ARG A 204 7.72 15.35 12.19
CA ARG A 204 9.11 15.75 12.43
C ARG A 204 9.67 15.06 13.67
N GLU A 205 8.97 15.18 14.79
CA GLU A 205 9.39 14.57 16.06
C GLU A 205 9.54 13.04 15.94
N LEU A 206 8.58 12.41 15.25
CA LEU A 206 8.49 10.95 15.19
C LEU A 206 9.42 10.31 14.14
N ILE A 207 9.68 10.99 13.02
CA ILE A 207 10.39 10.43 11.85
C ILE A 207 11.86 10.82 11.84
N LEU A 208 12.19 12.10 12.08
CA LEU A 208 13.56 12.60 12.01
C LEU A 208 14.38 12.18 13.22
N SER A 209 14.56 10.90 13.43
CA SER A 209 15.59 10.42 14.33
C SER A 209 16.95 10.49 13.61
N SER A 210 17.98 10.82 14.35
CA SER A 210 19.32 11.23 13.94
C SER A 210 20.14 10.30 13.03
N ASP A 211 19.61 9.14 12.65
CA ASP A 211 20.39 8.08 11.97
C ASP A 211 20.03 7.88 10.49
N LEU A 212 19.32 8.83 9.87
CA LEU A 212 19.02 8.77 8.44
C LEU A 212 20.14 9.45 7.64
N ASN A 213 20.71 8.74 6.68
CA ASN A 213 21.63 9.36 5.73
C ASN A 213 20.92 10.43 4.92
N GLY A 214 21.51 11.61 4.80
CA GLY A 214 20.90 12.76 4.16
C GLY A 214 19.89 13.53 5.04
N ALA A 215 19.85 13.26 6.35
CA ALA A 215 18.90 13.90 7.28
C ALA A 215 18.97 15.44 7.28
N ASP A 216 20.13 16.03 7.01
CA ASP A 216 20.30 17.49 6.94
C ASP A 216 19.46 18.14 5.83
N GLY A 217 19.11 17.39 4.79
CA GLY A 217 18.22 17.83 3.70
C GLY A 217 16.73 17.58 3.97
N LEU A 218 16.38 16.95 5.09
CA LEU A 218 15.01 16.58 5.45
C LEU A 218 14.43 17.55 6.49
N ASP A 219 14.29 18.82 6.13
CA ASP A 219 13.72 19.84 7.00
C ASP A 219 12.18 19.77 7.06
N GLN A 220 11.57 20.71 7.76
CA GLN A 220 10.12 20.78 7.91
C GLN A 220 9.41 21.02 6.58
N GLU A 221 9.93 21.89 5.74
CA GLU A 221 9.35 22.22 4.43
C GLU A 221 9.39 21.00 3.50
N PHE A 222 10.52 20.28 3.48
CA PHE A 222 10.64 19.01 2.78
C PHE A 222 9.58 18.00 3.24
N LEU A 223 9.42 17.80 4.56
CA LEU A 223 8.46 16.83 5.10
C LEU A 223 7.02 17.18 4.74
N GLU A 224 6.62 18.43 4.87
CA GLU A 224 5.27 18.89 4.51
C GLU A 224 4.99 18.67 3.01
N SER A 225 5.95 19.05 2.16
CA SER A 225 5.88 18.82 0.73
C SER A 225 5.82 17.33 0.39
N TYR A 226 6.67 16.52 1.02
CA TYR A 226 6.73 15.08 0.82
C TYR A 226 5.43 14.38 1.23
N ILE A 227 4.86 14.72 2.38
CA ILE A 227 3.57 14.15 2.83
C ILE A 227 2.48 14.50 1.81
N LYS A 228 2.40 15.75 1.40
CA LYS A 228 1.41 16.20 0.42
C LYS A 228 1.56 15.51 -0.94
N THR A 229 2.78 15.34 -1.42
CA THR A 229 3.04 14.80 -2.76
C THR A 229 3.12 13.29 -2.80
N HIS A 230 3.69 12.62 -1.78
CA HIS A 230 3.96 11.18 -1.80
C HIS A 230 3.00 10.38 -0.91
N VAL A 231 2.77 10.80 0.34
CA VAL A 231 1.88 10.06 1.24
C VAL A 231 0.41 10.20 0.81
N MET A 232 0.01 11.43 0.42
CA MET A 232 -1.33 11.71 -0.09
C MET A 232 -1.46 11.54 -1.61
N GLY A 233 -0.36 11.35 -2.33
CA GLY A 233 -0.32 11.13 -3.77
C GLY A 233 -0.73 9.73 -4.18
N ILE A 234 -1.90 9.27 -3.73
CA ILE A 234 -2.45 7.93 -3.94
C ILE A 234 -3.82 7.99 -4.61
N GLU A 235 -4.35 6.83 -4.98
CA GLU A 235 -5.74 6.67 -5.46
C GLU A 235 -6.72 7.38 -4.52
N PRO A 236 -7.57 8.32 -5.01
CA PRO A 236 -8.45 9.12 -4.16
C PRO A 236 -9.41 8.33 -3.27
N SER A 237 -9.80 7.12 -3.66
CA SER A 237 -10.66 6.26 -2.84
C SER A 237 -9.95 5.66 -1.60
N LEU A 238 -8.66 5.92 -1.44
CA LEU A 238 -7.84 5.55 -0.27
C LEU A 238 -7.50 6.74 0.66
N LEU A 239 -8.00 7.94 0.34
CA LEU A 239 -7.86 9.16 1.15
C LEU A 239 -8.98 9.33 2.19
#